data_3bfd075d371e6500f894a938e08ae144
#
_entry.id   3bfd075d371e6500f894a938e08ae144
#
_cell.length_a   1.000
_cell.length_b   1.000
_cell.length_c   1.000
_cell.angle_alpha   90.00
_cell.angle_beta   90.00
_cell.angle_gamma   90.00
#
_symmetry.space_group_name_H-M   'P 1'
#
loop_
_entity.id
_entity.type
_entity.pdbx_description
1 polymer ?
#
loop_
_entity_poly.entity_id
_entity_poly.type
_entity_poly.pdbx_seq_one_letter_code
_entity_poly.pdbx_strand_id
1 'polypeptide(L)'
;MSDRSIGFVHVDEAVLAPLRARYGEPATLEWEGEISEREHSLATYNPDRAHDVTMFIFNGEQLTLIRKHGFEPGIWRPPGGGVKPGEDFVAGVEREALEETGLRVELQRYLVDATAHFVYVPYDVPWRTHIFLATTDDEVLAPGDTDEIQAARWGTLPELSGPLRERLLATGRAFWRYRVALHDAAAEALSH
;
A
#
# COMPACT_ATOMS: atom_id res chain seq x y z
N MET A 1 -0.43 26.84 25.44
CA MET A 1 -0.35 26.39 24.06
C MET A 1 -0.41 24.86 24.11
N SER A 2 -1.56 24.31 23.72
CA SER A 2 -1.80 22.86 23.80
C SER A 2 -0.97 22.17 22.74
N ASP A 3 -0.02 21.37 23.16
CA ASP A 3 0.71 20.41 22.33
C ASP A 3 -0.33 19.37 21.85
N ARG A 4 -0.90 19.59 20.67
CA ARG A 4 -1.63 18.56 19.95
C ARG A 4 -0.61 17.76 19.17
N SER A 5 0.12 16.89 19.85
CA SER A 5 0.74 15.76 19.19
C SER A 5 -0.40 14.97 18.55
N ILE A 6 -0.49 15.02 17.22
CA ILE A 6 -1.37 14.15 16.47
C ILE A 6 -0.90 12.73 16.81
N GLY A 7 -1.71 11.98 17.56
CA GLY A 7 -1.40 10.60 17.89
C GLY A 7 -1.56 9.74 16.64
N PHE A 8 -0.46 9.48 15.93
CA PHE A 8 -0.47 8.57 14.80
C PHE A 8 -0.72 7.15 15.29
N VAL A 9 -1.79 6.51 14.80
CA VAL A 9 -2.12 5.13 15.14
C VAL A 9 -1.51 4.19 14.12
N HIS A 10 -0.52 3.42 14.54
CA HIS A 10 0.06 2.31 13.77
C HIS A 10 -0.61 0.99 14.16
N VAL A 11 -0.37 -0.04 13.33
CA VAL A 11 -0.78 -1.41 13.69
C VAL A 11 0.04 -1.87 14.89
N ASP A 12 -0.64 -2.38 15.93
CA ASP A 12 0.00 -2.84 17.16
C ASP A 12 0.90 -4.06 16.89
N GLU A 13 2.02 -4.12 17.59
CA GLU A 13 2.95 -5.27 17.52
C GLU A 13 2.25 -6.58 17.95
N ALA A 14 1.27 -6.52 18.83
CA ALA A 14 0.45 -7.67 19.19
C ALA A 14 -0.34 -8.26 18.00
N VAL A 15 -0.65 -7.43 16.98
CA VAL A 15 -1.27 -7.85 15.73
C VAL A 15 -0.22 -8.36 14.73
N LEU A 16 0.94 -7.69 14.66
CA LEU A 16 1.97 -8.01 13.69
C LEU A 16 2.72 -9.31 14.00
N ALA A 17 2.97 -9.62 15.27
CA ALA A 17 3.70 -10.83 15.65
C ALA A 17 3.01 -12.12 15.17
N PRO A 18 1.69 -12.33 15.31
CA PRO A 18 0.98 -13.46 14.72
C PRO A 18 1.04 -13.49 13.19
N LEU A 19 1.03 -12.33 12.52
CA LEU A 19 1.14 -12.25 11.06
C LEU A 19 2.52 -12.71 10.58
N ARG A 20 3.60 -12.28 11.26
CA ARG A 20 4.96 -12.78 10.97
C ARG A 20 5.07 -14.29 11.19
N ALA A 21 4.51 -14.79 12.28
CA ALA A 21 4.51 -16.22 12.55
C ALA A 21 3.77 -17.05 11.47
N ARG A 22 2.70 -16.48 10.89
CA ARG A 22 1.87 -17.17 9.89
C ARG A 22 2.40 -17.01 8.47
N TYR A 23 2.84 -15.81 8.11
CA TYR A 23 3.16 -15.43 6.72
C TYR A 23 4.66 -15.21 6.47
N GLY A 24 5.50 -15.43 7.49
CA GLY A 24 6.96 -15.26 7.42
C GLY A 24 7.43 -13.87 7.84
N GLU A 25 8.72 -13.77 8.16
CA GLU A 25 9.37 -12.51 8.51
C GLU A 25 9.53 -11.64 7.27
N PRO A 26 9.00 -10.40 7.28
CA PRO A 26 9.12 -9.49 6.16
C PRO A 26 10.53 -8.90 6.04
N ALA A 27 10.91 -8.50 4.84
CA ALA A 27 12.02 -7.57 4.67
C ALA A 27 11.65 -6.21 5.29
N THR A 28 12.63 -5.48 5.80
CA THR A 28 12.43 -4.14 6.35
C THR A 28 12.83 -3.08 5.36
N LEU A 29 12.04 -2.00 5.27
CA LEU A 29 12.36 -0.82 4.48
C LEU A 29 12.22 0.42 5.36
N GLU A 30 13.25 1.26 5.38
CA GLU A 30 13.19 2.61 5.96
C GLU A 30 13.23 3.63 4.82
N TRP A 31 12.32 4.61 4.88
CA TRP A 31 12.24 5.67 3.89
C TRP A 31 12.03 7.03 4.54
N GLU A 32 12.71 8.06 4.02
CA GLU A 32 12.51 9.44 4.43
C GLU A 32 12.46 10.35 3.22
N GLY A 33 11.60 11.36 3.26
CA GLY A 33 11.53 12.36 2.20
C GLY A 33 10.61 13.52 2.50
N GLU A 34 10.98 14.67 1.98
CA GLU A 34 10.16 15.88 2.04
C GLU A 34 8.89 15.69 1.20
N ILE A 35 7.75 16.07 1.77
CA ILE A 35 6.44 16.04 1.14
C ILE A 35 5.89 17.46 0.96
N SER A 36 5.04 17.64 -0.04
CA SER A 36 4.31 18.88 -0.27
C SER A 36 3.14 19.04 0.71
N GLU A 37 2.62 20.26 0.85
CA GLU A 37 1.42 20.57 1.62
C GLU A 37 0.22 19.66 1.22
N ARG A 38 0.05 19.44 -0.09
CA ARG A 38 -0.99 18.54 -0.60
C ARG A 38 -0.79 17.11 -0.13
N GLU A 39 0.44 16.60 -0.16
CA GLU A 39 0.76 15.25 0.30
C GLU A 39 0.62 15.13 1.81
N HIS A 40 1.02 16.16 2.57
CA HIS A 40 0.77 16.23 4.00
C HIS A 40 -0.74 16.15 4.32
N SER A 41 -1.56 16.95 3.62
CA SER A 41 -3.02 16.90 3.78
C SER A 41 -3.59 15.52 3.46
N LEU A 42 -3.04 14.82 2.47
CA LEU A 42 -3.43 13.45 2.14
C LEU A 42 -2.98 12.42 3.19
N ALA A 43 -1.81 12.60 3.82
CA ALA A 43 -1.33 11.71 4.87
C ALA A 43 -2.10 11.89 6.19
N THR A 44 -2.66 13.08 6.44
CA THR A 44 -3.25 13.45 7.72
C THR A 44 -4.77 13.62 7.70
N TYR A 45 -5.44 13.35 6.56
CA TYR A 45 -6.90 13.51 6.47
C TYR A 45 -7.66 12.57 7.40
N ASN A 46 -7.08 11.42 7.74
CA ASN A 46 -7.60 10.51 8.75
C ASN A 46 -6.60 10.44 9.93
N PRO A 47 -6.86 11.17 11.02
CA PRO A 47 -5.95 11.21 12.16
C PRO A 47 -5.85 9.89 12.93
N ASP A 48 -6.81 8.98 12.73
CA ASP A 48 -6.84 7.69 13.41
C ASP A 48 -6.02 6.62 12.69
N ARG A 49 -5.36 6.99 11.59
CA ARG A 49 -4.59 6.05 10.77
C ARG A 49 -3.28 6.63 10.28
N ALA A 50 -2.18 5.99 10.63
CA ALA A 50 -0.84 6.29 10.12
C ALA A 50 -0.19 5.04 9.50
N HIS A 51 -1.00 4.19 8.87
CA HIS A 51 -0.55 2.98 8.18
C HIS A 51 -1.41 2.66 6.97
N ASP A 52 -0.86 1.88 6.06
CA ASP A 52 -1.60 1.21 5.00
C ASP A 52 -1.08 -0.21 4.74
N VAL A 53 -1.87 -0.96 4.00
CA VAL A 53 -1.50 -2.27 3.45
C VAL A 53 -1.45 -2.15 1.95
N THR A 54 -0.47 -2.77 1.32
CA THR A 54 -0.39 -2.92 -0.13
C THR A 54 -0.35 -4.41 -0.46
N MET A 55 -1.13 -4.81 -1.45
CA MET A 55 -1.25 -6.22 -1.84
C MET A 55 -0.70 -6.44 -3.25
N PHE A 56 0.26 -7.36 -3.35
CA PHE A 56 0.69 -7.93 -4.62
C PHE A 56 -0.16 -9.16 -4.90
N ILE A 57 -1.31 -8.96 -5.57
CA ILE A 57 -2.28 -10.00 -5.85
C ILE A 57 -1.99 -10.60 -7.22
N PHE A 58 -1.69 -11.89 -7.23
CA PHE A 58 -1.40 -12.63 -8.46
C PHE A 58 -2.49 -13.65 -8.80
N ASN A 59 -2.79 -13.74 -10.11
CA ASN A 59 -3.40 -14.90 -10.75
C ASN A 59 -2.39 -15.44 -11.77
N GLY A 60 -1.69 -16.53 -11.43
CA GLY A 60 -0.54 -16.99 -12.19
C GLY A 60 0.56 -15.92 -12.27
N GLU A 61 0.90 -15.48 -13.47
CA GLU A 61 1.89 -14.42 -13.70
C GLU A 61 1.28 -13.00 -13.76
N GLN A 62 -0.06 -12.91 -13.73
CA GLN A 62 -0.77 -11.65 -13.81
C GLN A 62 -0.85 -10.97 -12.44
N LEU A 63 -0.41 -9.73 -12.38
CA LEU A 63 -0.45 -8.88 -11.20
C LEU A 63 -1.63 -7.91 -11.30
N THR A 64 -2.43 -7.81 -10.25
CA THR A 64 -3.53 -6.83 -10.18
C THR A 64 -3.00 -5.42 -10.02
N LEU A 65 -3.47 -4.52 -10.85
CA LEU A 65 -3.18 -3.09 -10.82
C LEU A 65 -4.47 -2.29 -10.79
N ILE A 66 -4.49 -1.25 -9.96
CA ILE A 66 -5.61 -0.30 -9.84
C ILE A 66 -5.20 1.11 -10.22
N ARG A 67 -6.21 1.89 -10.58
CA ARG A 67 -6.12 3.32 -10.76
C ARG A 67 -7.25 3.99 -9.99
N LYS A 68 -6.91 4.94 -9.10
CA LYS A 68 -7.88 5.73 -8.36
C LYS A 68 -8.27 6.99 -9.12
N HIS A 69 -9.46 7.51 -8.83
CA HIS A 69 -9.83 8.84 -9.28
C HIS A 69 -8.80 9.86 -8.79
N GLY A 70 -8.45 10.82 -9.64
CA GLY A 70 -7.46 11.85 -9.32
C GLY A 70 -5.98 11.43 -9.48
N PHE A 71 -5.68 10.19 -9.89
CA PHE A 71 -4.33 9.84 -10.34
C PHE A 71 -4.04 10.48 -11.69
N GLU A 72 -2.79 10.91 -11.88
CA GLU A 72 -2.32 11.40 -13.18
C GLU A 72 -2.45 10.31 -14.26
N PRO A 73 -2.67 10.68 -15.53
CA PRO A 73 -2.79 9.69 -16.61
C PRO A 73 -1.63 8.71 -16.69
N GLY A 74 -1.94 7.42 -16.79
CA GLY A 74 -0.95 6.35 -16.89
C GLY A 74 -0.37 5.88 -15.55
N ILE A 75 -0.81 6.43 -14.41
CA ILE A 75 -0.44 5.93 -13.09
C ILE A 75 -1.31 4.73 -12.72
N TRP A 76 -0.64 3.62 -12.42
CA TRP A 76 -1.21 2.38 -11.92
C TRP A 76 -0.36 1.84 -10.78
N ARG A 77 -0.96 1.17 -9.82
CA ARG A 77 -0.28 0.56 -8.69
C ARG A 77 -0.99 -0.70 -8.20
N PRO A 78 -0.32 -1.58 -7.44
CA PRO A 78 -1.00 -2.62 -6.67
C PRO A 78 -2.07 -2.04 -5.75
N PRO A 79 -3.20 -2.77 -5.52
CA PRO A 79 -4.27 -2.34 -4.61
C PRO A 79 -3.78 -2.25 -3.17
N GLY A 80 -4.53 -1.51 -2.35
CA GLY A 80 -4.27 -1.43 -0.93
C GLY A 80 -4.90 -0.22 -0.26
N GLY A 81 -5.20 -0.40 1.01
CA GLY A 81 -5.89 0.58 1.84
C GLY A 81 -5.59 0.39 3.33
N GLY A 82 -6.50 0.76 4.20
CA GLY A 82 -6.30 0.72 5.65
C GLY A 82 -7.15 -0.33 6.35
N VAL A 83 -6.56 -0.99 7.32
CA VAL A 83 -7.30 -1.80 8.27
C VAL A 83 -7.98 -0.87 9.28
N LYS A 84 -9.27 -1.07 9.54
CA LYS A 84 -10.05 -0.22 10.45
C LYS A 84 -9.70 -0.54 11.91
N PRO A 85 -9.82 0.43 12.82
CA PRO A 85 -9.63 0.18 14.26
C PRO A 85 -10.55 -0.96 14.75
N GLY A 86 -9.96 -1.96 15.40
CA GLY A 86 -10.69 -3.13 15.94
C GLY A 86 -11.11 -4.19 14.91
N GLU A 87 -10.80 -3.97 13.63
CA GLU A 87 -10.98 -4.97 12.59
C GLU A 87 -9.89 -6.04 12.67
N ASP A 88 -10.25 -7.30 12.42
CA ASP A 88 -9.22 -8.33 12.21
C ASP A 88 -8.35 -7.94 11.01
N PHE A 89 -7.03 -8.04 11.16
CA PHE A 89 -6.11 -7.54 10.15
C PHE A 89 -6.28 -8.23 8.80
N VAL A 90 -6.38 -9.56 8.80
CA VAL A 90 -6.52 -10.34 7.56
C VAL A 90 -7.86 -10.05 6.90
N ALA A 91 -8.95 -10.02 7.69
CA ALA A 91 -10.27 -9.66 7.19
C ALA A 91 -10.30 -8.24 6.58
N GLY A 92 -9.60 -7.28 7.19
CA GLY A 92 -9.45 -5.93 6.66
C GLY A 92 -8.72 -5.89 5.32
N VAL A 93 -7.65 -6.68 5.18
CA VAL A 93 -6.89 -6.81 3.92
C VAL A 93 -7.75 -7.44 2.82
N GLU A 94 -8.48 -8.53 3.14
CA GLU A 94 -9.39 -9.20 2.20
C GLU A 94 -10.54 -8.29 1.77
N ARG A 95 -11.09 -7.48 2.69
CA ARG A 95 -12.12 -6.48 2.40
C ARG A 95 -11.60 -5.42 1.42
N GLU A 96 -10.42 -4.85 1.65
CA GLU A 96 -9.80 -3.88 0.75
C GLU A 96 -9.55 -4.47 -0.64
N ALA A 97 -9.08 -5.73 -0.72
CA ALA A 97 -8.92 -6.42 -2.00
C ALA A 97 -10.25 -6.51 -2.75
N LEU A 98 -11.33 -6.92 -2.08
CA LEU A 98 -12.64 -7.05 -2.67
C LEU A 98 -13.21 -5.68 -3.10
N GLU A 99 -13.10 -4.65 -2.26
CA GLU A 99 -13.57 -3.29 -2.55
C GLU A 99 -12.83 -2.67 -3.75
N GLU A 100 -11.49 -2.79 -3.80
CA GLU A 100 -10.69 -2.15 -4.85
C GLU A 100 -10.58 -2.96 -6.15
N THR A 101 -10.78 -4.27 -6.12
CA THR A 101 -10.55 -5.14 -7.29
C THR A 101 -11.70 -6.08 -7.65
N GLY A 102 -12.58 -6.37 -6.70
CA GLY A 102 -13.61 -7.40 -6.81
C GLY A 102 -13.11 -8.83 -6.61
N LEU A 103 -11.84 -9.01 -6.24
CA LEU A 103 -11.21 -10.31 -6.08
C LEU A 103 -11.30 -10.81 -4.64
N ARG A 104 -11.55 -12.11 -4.49
CA ARG A 104 -11.29 -12.85 -3.25
C ARG A 104 -9.86 -13.33 -3.27
N VAL A 105 -9.13 -13.04 -2.21
CA VAL A 105 -7.70 -13.28 -2.15
C VAL A 105 -7.34 -14.18 -0.97
N GLU A 106 -6.22 -14.89 -1.11
CA GLU A 106 -5.58 -15.62 -0.03
C GLU A 106 -4.19 -15.04 0.20
N LEU A 107 -3.92 -14.56 1.43
CA LEU A 107 -2.59 -14.07 1.80
C LEU A 107 -1.59 -15.22 1.89
N GLN A 108 -0.44 -15.07 1.25
CA GLN A 108 0.60 -16.10 1.15
C GLN A 108 1.86 -15.77 1.95
N ARG A 109 2.35 -14.53 1.82
CA ARG A 109 3.59 -14.09 2.46
C ARG A 109 3.49 -12.63 2.92
N TYR A 110 4.11 -12.33 4.05
CA TYR A 110 4.40 -10.97 4.46
C TYR A 110 5.72 -10.54 3.83
N LEU A 111 5.68 -9.68 2.81
CA LEU A 111 6.85 -9.34 2.00
C LEU A 111 7.70 -8.25 2.61
N VAL A 112 7.07 -7.15 3.03
CA VAL A 112 7.79 -5.95 3.49
C VAL A 112 7.04 -5.29 4.63
N ASP A 113 7.78 -4.89 5.67
CA ASP A 113 7.37 -3.99 6.74
C ASP A 113 8.17 -2.69 6.56
N ALA A 114 7.51 -1.67 6.04
CA ALA A 114 8.13 -0.40 5.71
C ALA A 114 7.76 0.67 6.72
N THR A 115 8.76 1.39 7.22
CA THR A 115 8.59 2.63 7.98
C THR A 115 8.97 3.82 7.12
N ALA A 116 8.16 4.87 7.15
CA ALA A 116 8.44 6.09 6.44
C ALA A 116 8.34 7.30 7.36
N HIS A 117 9.20 8.27 7.12
CA HIS A 117 9.17 9.57 7.73
C HIS A 117 8.91 10.61 6.66
N PHE A 118 7.66 11.07 6.56
CA PHE A 118 7.26 12.14 5.65
C PHE A 118 7.57 13.49 6.30
N VAL A 119 8.61 14.16 5.81
CA VAL A 119 9.11 15.41 6.36
C VAL A 119 8.26 16.57 5.85
N TYR A 120 7.56 17.26 6.77
CA TYR A 120 6.79 18.48 6.51
C TYR A 120 6.87 19.40 7.73
N VAL A 121 7.91 20.21 7.78
CA VAL A 121 8.22 21.09 8.95
C VAL A 121 7.10 22.09 9.20
N PRO A 122 6.58 22.21 10.45
CA PRO A 122 6.97 21.50 11.67
C PRO A 122 6.11 20.25 11.99
N TYR A 123 5.37 19.69 11.04
CA TYR A 123 4.33 18.68 11.24
C TYR A 123 4.65 17.37 10.52
N ASP A 124 5.83 16.83 10.76
CA ASP A 124 6.27 15.56 10.18
C ASP A 124 5.30 14.41 10.47
N VAL A 125 5.17 13.48 9.51
CA VAL A 125 4.24 12.36 9.61
C VAL A 125 5.01 11.04 9.58
N PRO A 126 5.08 10.30 10.71
CA PRO A 126 5.52 8.91 10.70
C PRO A 126 4.44 8.04 10.03
N TRP A 127 4.86 7.14 9.14
CA TRP A 127 3.96 6.25 8.40
C TRP A 127 4.48 4.84 8.38
N ARG A 128 3.59 3.85 8.32
CA ARG A 128 3.96 2.44 8.19
C ARG A 128 3.17 1.77 7.09
N THR A 129 3.84 0.99 6.24
CA THR A 129 3.21 0.23 5.16
C THR A 129 3.56 -1.25 5.28
N HIS A 130 2.53 -2.10 5.23
CA HIS A 130 2.66 -3.55 5.26
C HIS A 130 2.36 -4.10 3.86
N ILE A 131 3.30 -4.86 3.27
CA ILE A 131 3.12 -5.42 1.93
C ILE A 131 2.98 -6.93 2.02
N PHE A 132 1.91 -7.45 1.43
CA PHE A 132 1.65 -8.89 1.35
C PHE A 132 1.61 -9.38 -0.09
N LEU A 133 2.14 -10.58 -0.29
CA LEU A 133 1.80 -11.41 -1.43
C LEU A 133 0.46 -12.06 -1.18
N ALA A 134 -0.42 -11.97 -2.15
CA ALA A 134 -1.70 -12.67 -2.16
C ALA A 134 -1.91 -13.36 -3.51
N THR A 135 -2.74 -14.41 -3.51
CA THR A 135 -3.17 -15.11 -4.72
C THR A 135 -4.68 -15.09 -4.84
N THR A 136 -5.17 -15.27 -6.05
CA THR A 136 -6.58 -15.40 -6.36
C THR A 136 -6.79 -16.36 -7.53
N ASP A 137 -7.91 -17.08 -7.51
CA ASP A 137 -8.42 -17.86 -8.64
C ASP A 137 -9.48 -17.09 -9.44
N ASP A 138 -9.91 -15.92 -8.95
CA ASP A 138 -10.86 -15.07 -9.66
C ASP A 138 -10.17 -14.42 -10.89
N GLU A 139 -10.83 -14.50 -12.05
CA GLU A 139 -10.28 -13.99 -13.32
C GLU A 139 -10.80 -12.58 -13.68
N VAL A 140 -11.97 -12.23 -13.13
CA VAL A 140 -12.70 -11.01 -13.49
C VAL A 140 -12.49 -9.92 -12.45
N LEU A 141 -11.92 -8.81 -12.87
CA LEU A 141 -11.77 -7.61 -12.06
C LEU A 141 -13.07 -6.78 -12.12
N ALA A 142 -13.68 -6.57 -10.97
CA ALA A 142 -14.93 -5.82 -10.81
C ALA A 142 -14.92 -5.02 -9.49
N PRO A 143 -14.18 -3.89 -9.42
CA PRO A 143 -14.13 -3.07 -8.22
C PRO A 143 -15.51 -2.75 -7.68
N GLY A 144 -15.72 -2.99 -6.38
CA GLY A 144 -16.96 -2.67 -5.69
C GLY A 144 -17.05 -1.19 -5.30
N ASP A 145 -15.92 -0.59 -4.96
CA ASP A 145 -15.83 0.85 -4.63
C ASP A 145 -15.51 1.67 -5.88
N THR A 146 -16.54 1.97 -6.66
CA THR A 146 -16.41 2.79 -7.88
C THR A 146 -16.28 4.28 -7.61
N ASP A 147 -16.48 4.73 -6.38
CA ASP A 147 -16.28 6.13 -5.99
C ASP A 147 -14.79 6.42 -5.79
N GLU A 148 -14.02 5.44 -5.31
CA GLU A 148 -12.57 5.55 -5.13
C GLU A 148 -11.80 5.01 -6.34
N ILE A 149 -12.20 3.85 -6.87
CA ILE A 149 -11.48 3.13 -7.92
C ILE A 149 -12.05 3.47 -9.30
N GLN A 150 -11.23 4.12 -10.11
CA GLN A 150 -11.58 4.44 -11.50
C GLN A 150 -11.52 3.19 -12.40
N ALA A 151 -10.51 2.35 -12.20
CA ALA A 151 -10.31 1.14 -12.99
C ALA A 151 -9.37 0.14 -12.28
N ALA A 152 -9.57 -1.14 -12.59
CA ALA A 152 -8.64 -2.22 -12.27
C ALA A 152 -8.31 -3.00 -13.54
N ARG A 153 -7.08 -3.53 -13.62
CA ARG A 153 -6.64 -4.36 -14.74
C ARG A 153 -5.57 -5.36 -14.31
N TRP A 154 -5.39 -6.36 -15.12
CA TRP A 154 -4.22 -7.22 -15.03
C TRP A 154 -3.01 -6.54 -15.68
N GLY A 155 -1.88 -6.67 -15.04
CA GLY A 155 -0.56 -6.28 -15.51
C GLY A 155 0.46 -7.35 -15.16
N THR A 156 1.73 -6.99 -15.06
CA THR A 156 2.80 -7.91 -14.70
C THR A 156 3.82 -7.25 -13.76
N LEU A 157 4.60 -8.05 -13.04
CA LEU A 157 5.68 -7.53 -12.20
C LEU A 157 6.75 -6.78 -13.03
N PRO A 158 7.20 -7.26 -14.21
CA PRO A 158 8.08 -6.50 -15.10
C PRO A 158 7.49 -5.16 -15.54
N GLU A 159 6.19 -5.07 -15.81
CA GLU A 159 5.54 -3.80 -16.13
C GLU A 159 5.59 -2.82 -14.94
N LEU A 160 5.31 -3.32 -13.73
CA LEU A 160 5.36 -2.51 -12.50
C LEU A 160 6.77 -2.00 -12.23
N SER A 161 7.79 -2.86 -12.36
CA SER A 161 9.20 -2.54 -12.07
C SER A 161 9.90 -1.78 -13.21
N GLY A 162 9.29 -1.67 -14.37
CA GLY A 162 9.82 -0.97 -15.56
C GLY A 162 9.00 0.28 -15.88
N PRO A 163 8.14 0.23 -16.90
CA PRO A 163 7.47 1.43 -17.44
C PRO A 163 6.58 2.14 -16.41
N LEU A 164 5.90 1.43 -15.52
CA LEU A 164 5.10 2.07 -14.47
C LEU A 164 5.98 2.73 -13.41
N ARG A 165 7.09 2.11 -13.03
CA ARG A 165 8.09 2.70 -12.13
C ARG A 165 8.60 4.03 -12.68
N GLU A 166 9.00 4.06 -13.94
CA GLU A 166 9.46 5.29 -14.61
C GLU A 166 8.37 6.38 -14.61
N ARG A 167 7.13 5.98 -14.87
CA ARG A 167 5.99 6.89 -14.87
C ARG A 167 5.73 7.49 -13.51
N LEU A 168 5.79 6.71 -12.43
CA LEU A 168 5.65 7.18 -11.05
C LEU A 168 6.74 8.19 -10.71
N LEU A 169 8.01 7.88 -11.02
CA LEU A 169 9.15 8.77 -10.75
C LEU A 169 9.08 10.08 -11.54
N ALA A 170 8.59 10.04 -12.78
CA ALA A 170 8.45 11.22 -13.64
C ALA A 170 7.48 12.27 -13.09
N THR A 171 6.60 11.92 -12.15
CA THR A 171 5.71 12.87 -11.46
C THR A 171 6.46 13.84 -10.56
N GLY A 172 7.65 13.48 -10.09
CA GLY A 172 8.44 14.22 -9.11
C GLY A 172 7.86 14.25 -7.68
N ARG A 173 6.71 13.62 -7.44
CA ARG A 173 6.02 13.64 -6.14
C ARG A 173 6.65 12.66 -5.15
N ALA A 174 6.74 13.06 -3.89
CA ALA A 174 7.33 12.26 -2.83
C ALA A 174 6.56 10.95 -2.57
N PHE A 175 5.24 11.00 -2.58
CA PHE A 175 4.41 9.80 -2.39
C PHE A 175 4.63 8.76 -3.49
N TRP A 176 4.87 9.18 -4.73
CA TRP A 176 5.20 8.23 -5.79
C TRP A 176 6.63 7.70 -5.68
N ARG A 177 7.60 8.50 -5.22
CA ARG A 177 8.95 8.01 -4.89
C ARG A 177 8.91 6.96 -3.76
N TYR A 178 8.12 7.24 -2.70
CA TYR A 178 7.90 6.27 -1.64
C TYR A 178 7.24 4.98 -2.18
N ARG A 179 6.19 5.13 -3.00
CA ARG A 179 5.50 3.99 -3.60
C ARG A 179 6.44 3.14 -4.46
N VAL A 180 7.34 3.77 -5.21
CA VAL A 180 8.38 3.05 -5.99
C VAL A 180 9.33 2.29 -5.06
N ALA A 181 9.78 2.88 -3.97
CA ALA A 181 10.64 2.18 -3.00
C ALA A 181 9.93 0.94 -2.41
N LEU A 182 8.63 1.04 -2.12
CA LEU A 182 7.81 -0.08 -1.68
C LEU A 182 7.72 -1.20 -2.74
N HIS A 183 7.49 -0.83 -4.02
CA HIS A 183 7.40 -1.79 -5.12
C HIS A 183 8.74 -2.48 -5.37
N ASP A 184 9.85 -1.73 -5.35
CA ASP A 184 11.19 -2.27 -5.54
C ASP A 184 11.53 -3.29 -4.43
N ALA A 185 11.26 -2.95 -3.15
CA ALA A 185 11.48 -3.86 -2.03
C ALA A 185 10.60 -5.12 -2.10
N ALA A 186 9.33 -4.97 -2.50
CA ALA A 186 8.45 -6.13 -2.69
C ALA A 186 8.91 -7.03 -3.84
N ALA A 187 9.34 -6.46 -4.96
CA ALA A 187 9.87 -7.22 -6.10
C ALA A 187 11.14 -7.99 -5.72
N GLU A 188 12.02 -7.38 -4.93
CA GLU A 188 13.21 -8.05 -4.38
C GLU A 188 12.80 -9.21 -3.47
N ALA A 189 11.89 -9.01 -2.53
CA ALA A 189 11.39 -10.05 -1.63
C ALA A 189 10.71 -11.21 -2.37
N LEU A 190 10.05 -10.95 -3.51
CA LEU A 190 9.45 -11.99 -4.36
C LEU A 190 10.48 -12.83 -5.11
N SER A 191 11.72 -12.35 -5.26
CA SER A 191 12.80 -13.05 -5.98
C SER A 191 13.54 -14.07 -5.10
N HIS A 192 13.24 -14.09 -3.81
CA HIS A 192 13.80 -14.97 -2.78
C HIS A 192 12.73 -15.87 -2.16
#